data_7ebfaeb4a7be9f5bb301262eaac988da
#
_entry.id   7ebfaeb4a7be9f5bb301262eaac988da
#
_cell.length_a   1.000
_cell.length_b   1.000
_cell.length_c   1.000
_cell.angle_alpha   90.00
_cell.angle_beta   90.00
_cell.angle_gamma   90.00
#
_symmetry.space_group_name_H-M   'P 1'
#
loop_
_entity.id
_entity.type
_entity.pdbx_description
1 polymer ?
#
loop_
_entity_poly.entity_id
_entity_poly.type
_entity_poly.pdbx_seq_one_letter_code
_entity_poly.pdbx_strand_id
1 'polypeptide(L)'
;MNRLLDRLTQNGKFHPMWIVLAVTGVLIVASIVFIPARYEGSKEPKQKIAVADHAAAETLPEPDAGQHESKPEPAVIQTTHFTPPAERDMPTGEMGDMIKLGRNIFVHTQVYAKNLVGNGLNCVNCHLDAGRKADSAPLWGAYVMFPAYRSKNHKVNSFEDRLAGCFRFSLNGTPPAYNSKEMLALTSYSYWLATGAPTGKELAGRGYPKLDKPPRQPDAQRGAAVFEKNCAICHGADGLGTKVNAQYAFPPLWGKDSFNAGAGMHSVKNAAAFIKANMPLGKGNSLSVQEAWDVAQFVDSHDRPPDPRVKK
;
A
#
# COMPACT_ATOMS: atom_id res chain seq x y z
N MET A 1 34.83 -14.85 -39.83
CA MET A 1 33.50 -15.00 -40.46
C MET A 1 33.38 -16.24 -41.35
N ASN A 2 34.46 -17.01 -41.60
CA ASN A 2 34.46 -18.21 -42.48
C ASN A 2 34.36 -19.57 -41.78
N ARG A 3 34.30 -19.67 -40.46
CA ARG A 3 34.21 -20.98 -39.78
C ARG A 3 32.77 -21.38 -39.34
N LEU A 4 31.80 -20.52 -39.53
CA LEU A 4 30.40 -20.81 -39.17
C LEU A 4 29.59 -21.35 -40.35
N LEU A 5 30.04 -21.11 -41.60
CA LEU A 5 29.36 -21.56 -42.82
C LEU A 5 29.76 -23.02 -43.20
N ASP A 6 30.93 -23.49 -42.78
CA ASP A 6 31.40 -24.87 -43.11
C ASP A 6 30.71 -25.98 -42.27
N ARG A 7 29.94 -25.64 -41.28
CA ARG A 7 29.20 -26.62 -40.47
C ARG A 7 27.76 -26.87 -40.93
N LEU A 8 27.29 -26.13 -41.93
CA LEU A 8 25.90 -26.23 -42.42
C LEU A 8 25.76 -27.04 -43.69
N THR A 9 26.88 -27.52 -44.27
CA THR A 9 26.87 -28.35 -45.46
C THR A 9 27.69 -29.62 -45.23
N GLN A 10 27.12 -30.62 -44.58
CA GLN A 10 27.57 -31.99 -44.73
C GLN A 10 26.75 -32.59 -45.91
N ASN A 11 27.47 -32.85 -47.01
CA ASN A 11 27.00 -33.62 -48.16
C ASN A 11 25.93 -33.02 -49.08
N GLY A 12 25.97 -31.72 -49.40
CA GLY A 12 25.33 -31.20 -50.64
C GLY A 12 23.80 -31.43 -50.80
N LYS A 13 23.04 -31.76 -49.76
CA LYS A 13 21.59 -31.95 -49.84
C LYS A 13 20.89 -31.12 -48.77
N PHE A 14 20.13 -30.14 -49.23
CA PHE A 14 19.25 -29.36 -48.33
C PHE A 14 18.15 -30.27 -47.76
N HIS A 15 17.96 -30.22 -46.42
CA HIS A 15 16.89 -30.97 -45.74
C HIS A 15 15.53 -30.34 -46.10
N PRO A 16 14.50 -31.12 -46.48
CA PRO A 16 13.20 -30.58 -46.93
C PRO A 16 12.40 -29.84 -45.86
N MET A 17 12.84 -29.90 -44.60
CA MET A 17 12.16 -29.26 -43.47
C MET A 17 12.23 -27.70 -43.45
N TRP A 18 13.20 -27.11 -44.20
CA TRP A 18 13.36 -25.65 -44.28
C TRP A 18 12.47 -24.98 -45.33
N ILE A 19 11.99 -25.74 -46.31
CA ILE A 19 11.09 -25.22 -47.34
C ILE A 19 9.67 -25.02 -46.80
N VAL A 20 9.23 -25.80 -45.81
CA VAL A 20 7.89 -25.69 -45.21
C VAL A 20 7.78 -24.45 -44.30
N LEU A 21 8.88 -24.02 -43.66
CA LEU A 21 8.85 -22.82 -42.78
C LEU A 21 8.92 -21.51 -43.58
N ALA A 22 9.44 -21.51 -44.78
CA ALA A 22 9.48 -20.30 -45.62
C ALA A 22 8.15 -20.00 -46.32
N VAL A 23 7.32 -21.02 -46.60
CA VAL A 23 6.02 -20.86 -47.29
C VAL A 23 4.91 -20.48 -46.28
N THR A 24 4.97 -20.94 -45.04
CA THR A 24 4.00 -20.57 -44.01
C THR A 24 4.19 -19.15 -43.47
N GLY A 25 5.41 -18.59 -43.49
CA GLY A 25 5.70 -17.23 -43.09
C GLY A 25 5.14 -16.13 -44.01
N VAL A 26 4.97 -16.42 -45.31
CA VAL A 26 4.49 -15.43 -46.28
C VAL A 26 2.97 -15.32 -46.34
N LEU A 27 2.22 -16.34 -45.89
CA LEU A 27 0.76 -16.32 -45.90
C LEU A 27 0.11 -15.65 -44.67
N ILE A 28 0.87 -15.38 -43.59
CA ILE A 28 0.35 -14.71 -42.39
C ILE A 28 0.42 -13.18 -42.48
N VAL A 29 1.24 -12.63 -43.39
CA VAL A 29 1.39 -11.17 -43.56
C VAL A 29 0.32 -10.55 -44.46
N ALA A 30 -0.44 -11.35 -45.22
CA ALA A 30 -1.43 -10.85 -46.19
C ALA A 30 -2.86 -10.71 -45.67
N SER A 31 -3.13 -10.98 -44.36
CA SER A 31 -4.50 -10.97 -43.83
C SER A 31 -4.77 -9.84 -42.82
N ILE A 32 -3.90 -8.83 -42.73
CA ILE A 32 -4.19 -7.60 -41.96
C ILE A 32 -4.50 -6.48 -42.94
N VAL A 33 -5.69 -6.51 -43.55
CA VAL A 33 -6.23 -5.39 -44.31
C VAL A 33 -7.48 -4.88 -43.59
N PHE A 34 -7.34 -3.72 -43.05
CA PHE A 34 -8.35 -2.66 -42.83
C PHE A 34 -9.80 -3.06 -42.61
N ILE A 35 -10.25 -3.00 -41.37
CA ILE A 35 -11.63 -2.70 -41.05
C ILE A 35 -11.63 -1.29 -40.42
N PRO A 36 -12.13 -0.24 -41.08
CA PRO A 36 -12.38 1.02 -40.42
C PRO A 36 -13.63 0.84 -39.55
N ALA A 37 -13.47 0.82 -38.24
CA ALA A 37 -14.58 0.93 -37.33
C ALA A 37 -15.21 2.33 -37.47
N ARG A 38 -16.33 2.42 -38.20
CA ARG A 38 -17.23 3.56 -38.08
C ARG A 38 -17.90 3.49 -36.71
N TYR A 39 -17.46 4.34 -35.79
CA TYR A 39 -18.16 4.61 -34.58
C TYR A 39 -19.32 5.57 -34.90
N GLU A 40 -20.50 5.03 -35.15
CA GLU A 40 -21.74 5.81 -35.17
C GLU A 40 -22.12 6.08 -33.72
N GLY A 41 -22.03 7.35 -33.34
CA GLY A 41 -22.45 7.83 -32.02
C GLY A 41 -23.95 7.59 -31.80
N SER A 42 -24.28 6.70 -30.89
CA SER A 42 -25.66 6.57 -30.41
C SER A 42 -26.02 7.83 -29.61
N LYS A 43 -27.00 8.55 -30.11
CA LYS A 43 -27.63 9.66 -29.40
C LYS A 43 -28.41 9.09 -28.21
N GLU A 44 -27.95 9.38 -27.01
CA GLU A 44 -28.73 9.09 -25.80
C GLU A 44 -30.04 9.87 -25.80
N PRO A 45 -31.18 9.23 -25.48
CA PRO A 45 -32.43 9.95 -25.26
C PRO A 45 -32.35 10.72 -23.95
N LYS A 46 -32.55 12.04 -24.02
CA LYS A 46 -32.68 12.90 -22.83
C LYS A 46 -33.97 12.52 -22.09
N GLN A 47 -33.88 11.77 -21.06
CA GLN A 47 -34.96 11.47 -20.13
C GLN A 47 -35.17 12.69 -19.24
N LYS A 48 -36.25 13.41 -19.44
CA LYS A 48 -36.70 14.48 -18.55
C LYS A 48 -37.23 13.84 -17.27
N ILE A 49 -36.52 14.05 -16.17
CA ILE A 49 -37.03 13.72 -14.83
C ILE A 49 -38.02 14.82 -14.45
N ALA A 50 -39.27 14.47 -14.35
CA ALA A 50 -40.30 15.32 -13.80
C ALA A 50 -40.11 15.39 -12.28
N VAL A 51 -39.85 16.59 -11.78
CA VAL A 51 -39.87 16.89 -10.35
C VAL A 51 -41.36 17.05 -9.97
N ALA A 52 -41.86 16.14 -9.14
CA ALA A 52 -43.19 16.29 -8.55
C ALA A 52 -43.07 17.20 -7.31
N ASP A 53 -43.68 18.37 -7.38
CA ASP A 53 -43.95 19.24 -6.24
C ASP A 53 -44.96 18.57 -5.30
N HIS A 54 -44.54 18.24 -4.11
CA HIS A 54 -45.42 17.98 -2.99
C HIS A 54 -45.20 19.05 -1.91
N ALA A 55 -45.97 20.12 -2.02
CA ALA A 55 -46.25 21.01 -0.93
C ALA A 55 -47.42 20.44 -0.11
N ALA A 56 -47.17 19.97 1.09
CA ALA A 56 -48.15 19.88 2.15
C ALA A 56 -47.45 20.16 3.48
N ALA A 57 -47.68 21.35 3.99
CA ALA A 57 -47.27 21.75 5.33
C ALA A 57 -48.29 21.16 6.32
N GLU A 58 -47.88 20.16 7.10
CA GLU A 58 -48.56 19.77 8.34
C GLU A 58 -47.87 20.44 9.54
N THR A 59 -48.60 21.30 10.21
CA THR A 59 -48.23 21.93 11.48
C THR A 59 -48.25 20.89 12.60
N LEU A 60 -47.09 20.64 13.21
CA LEU A 60 -46.95 19.85 14.44
C LEU A 60 -47.19 20.77 15.67
N PRO A 61 -47.85 20.28 16.72
CA PRO A 61 -48.10 21.06 17.94
C PRO A 61 -46.82 21.24 18.79
N GLU A 62 -46.69 22.40 19.41
CA GLU A 62 -45.61 22.72 20.36
C GLU A 62 -45.64 21.78 21.58
N PRO A 63 -44.49 21.26 22.05
CA PRO A 63 -44.44 20.52 23.29
C PRO A 63 -44.25 21.45 24.48
N ASP A 64 -45.01 21.14 25.48
CA ASP A 64 -45.11 21.74 26.81
C ASP A 64 -43.75 21.78 27.56
N ALA A 65 -43.49 22.93 28.22
CA ALA A 65 -42.29 23.17 28.99
C ALA A 65 -42.42 22.55 30.40
N GLY A 66 -41.57 21.57 30.66
CA GLY A 66 -41.31 21.16 32.04
C GLY A 66 -40.94 19.71 32.27
N GLN A 67 -39.66 19.34 32.05
CA GLN A 67 -39.00 18.32 32.87
C GLN A 67 -37.47 18.47 32.77
N HIS A 68 -36.82 18.55 33.91
CA HIS A 68 -35.36 18.52 34.07
C HIS A 68 -34.79 17.24 33.45
N GLU A 69 -34.28 17.34 32.23
CA GLU A 69 -33.47 16.25 31.64
C GLU A 69 -32.03 16.36 32.15
N SER A 70 -31.62 15.36 32.90
CA SER A 70 -30.22 15.08 33.17
C SER A 70 -29.48 14.94 31.86
N LYS A 71 -28.51 15.82 31.62
CA LYS A 71 -27.62 15.77 30.44
C LYS A 71 -27.02 14.39 30.32
N PRO A 72 -27.26 13.65 29.21
CA PRO A 72 -26.67 12.34 29.05
C PRO A 72 -25.16 12.50 28.95
N GLU A 73 -24.46 11.73 29.77
CA GLU A 73 -23.01 11.55 29.67
C GLU A 73 -22.66 11.14 28.23
N PRO A 74 -21.64 11.74 27.60
CA PRO A 74 -21.34 11.42 26.22
C PRO A 74 -21.02 9.92 26.10
N ALA A 75 -21.89 9.19 25.41
CA ALA A 75 -21.66 7.79 25.08
C ALA A 75 -20.28 7.68 24.42
N VAL A 76 -19.38 6.93 25.04
CA VAL A 76 -18.11 6.55 24.44
C VAL A 76 -18.47 5.75 23.20
N ILE A 77 -18.41 6.38 22.03
CA ILE A 77 -18.55 5.72 20.76
C ILE A 77 -17.33 4.80 20.64
N GLN A 78 -17.49 3.55 21.01
CA GLN A 78 -16.52 2.52 20.65
C GLN A 78 -16.57 2.40 19.13
N THR A 79 -15.64 3.06 18.44
CA THR A 79 -15.44 2.87 17.03
C THR A 79 -14.93 1.45 16.83
N THR A 80 -15.85 0.54 16.52
CA THR A 80 -15.49 -0.83 16.17
C THR A 80 -14.75 -0.78 14.82
N HIS A 81 -13.47 -1.13 14.85
CA HIS A 81 -12.68 -1.29 13.63
C HIS A 81 -13.17 -2.48 12.83
N PHE A 82 -13.02 -2.41 11.51
CA PHE A 82 -13.25 -3.58 10.66
C PHE A 82 -12.33 -4.72 11.08
N THR A 83 -12.88 -5.92 11.18
CA THR A 83 -12.13 -7.14 11.49
C THR A 83 -11.96 -7.97 10.22
N PRO A 84 -10.73 -8.10 9.69
CA PRO A 84 -10.47 -8.94 8.52
C PRO A 84 -10.65 -10.43 8.83
N PRO A 85 -10.87 -11.30 7.82
CA PRO A 85 -10.97 -12.74 8.00
C PRO A 85 -9.80 -13.32 8.80
N ALA A 86 -10.02 -14.30 9.66
CA ALA A 86 -8.94 -14.93 10.42
C ALA A 86 -8.00 -15.73 9.48
N GLU A 87 -6.72 -15.85 9.82
CA GLU A 87 -5.75 -16.56 8.94
C GLU A 87 -6.14 -18.02 8.68
N ARG A 88 -6.78 -18.69 9.65
CA ARG A 88 -7.31 -20.05 9.49
C ARG A 88 -8.43 -20.18 8.44
N ASP A 89 -9.05 -19.06 8.08
CA ASP A 89 -10.15 -19.01 7.12
C ASP A 89 -9.65 -18.72 5.68
N MET A 90 -8.32 -18.79 5.45
CA MET A 90 -7.79 -18.72 4.10
C MET A 90 -8.33 -19.84 3.24
N PRO A 91 -8.84 -19.55 2.03
CA PRO A 91 -9.35 -20.58 1.14
C PRO A 91 -8.25 -21.56 0.73
N THR A 92 -8.64 -22.73 0.29
CA THR A 92 -7.76 -23.76 -0.31
C THR A 92 -7.74 -23.63 -1.84
N GLY A 93 -6.87 -24.39 -2.49
CA GLY A 93 -6.71 -24.39 -3.95
C GLY A 93 -5.89 -23.19 -4.47
N GLU A 94 -5.90 -22.97 -5.77
CA GLU A 94 -5.04 -21.99 -6.45
C GLU A 94 -5.17 -20.58 -5.88
N MET A 95 -6.41 -20.15 -5.58
CA MET A 95 -6.64 -18.83 -4.97
C MET A 95 -6.05 -18.76 -3.57
N GLY A 96 -6.21 -19.80 -2.76
CA GLY A 96 -5.61 -19.89 -1.44
C GLY A 96 -4.09 -19.87 -1.47
N ASP A 97 -3.49 -20.55 -2.43
CA ASP A 97 -2.03 -20.55 -2.60
C ASP A 97 -1.49 -19.18 -3.03
N MET A 98 -2.24 -18.47 -3.87
CA MET A 98 -1.92 -17.10 -4.27
C MET A 98 -2.01 -16.13 -3.08
N ILE A 99 -3.04 -16.24 -2.24
CA ILE A 99 -3.21 -15.46 -1.01
C ILE A 99 -2.06 -15.74 -0.03
N LYS A 100 -1.70 -17.00 0.18
CA LYS A 100 -0.57 -17.40 1.04
C LYS A 100 0.75 -16.84 0.52
N LEU A 101 0.98 -16.89 -0.79
CA LEU A 101 2.17 -16.28 -1.40
C LEU A 101 2.19 -14.78 -1.15
N GLY A 102 1.07 -14.08 -1.33
CA GLY A 102 0.94 -12.65 -1.05
C GLY A 102 1.26 -12.30 0.40
N ARG A 103 0.73 -13.09 1.35
CA ARG A 103 1.07 -12.97 2.77
C ARG A 103 2.58 -13.17 3.01
N ASN A 104 3.16 -14.21 2.42
CA ASN A 104 4.59 -14.50 2.57
C ASN A 104 5.47 -13.37 2.01
N ILE A 105 5.15 -12.84 0.83
CA ILE A 105 5.83 -11.67 0.27
C ILE A 105 5.70 -10.48 1.23
N PHE A 106 4.52 -10.25 1.78
CA PHE A 106 4.23 -9.11 2.65
C PHE A 106 4.98 -9.18 3.98
N VAL A 107 5.00 -10.34 4.62
CA VAL A 107 5.64 -10.55 5.92
C VAL A 107 7.15 -10.74 5.79
N HIS A 108 7.59 -11.45 4.76
CA HIS A 108 8.99 -11.83 4.53
C HIS A 108 9.49 -11.31 3.18
N THR A 109 9.31 -10.01 2.93
CA THR A 109 9.63 -9.37 1.64
C THR A 109 11.09 -9.60 1.23
N GLN A 110 12.01 -9.58 2.20
CA GLN A 110 13.44 -9.84 1.99
C GLN A 110 13.75 -11.26 1.51
N VAL A 111 12.81 -12.20 1.66
CA VAL A 111 12.97 -13.60 1.21
C VAL A 111 12.23 -13.80 -0.11
N TYR A 112 10.96 -13.44 -0.16
CA TYR A 112 10.08 -13.78 -1.29
C TYR A 112 10.10 -12.76 -2.44
N ALA A 113 10.63 -11.55 -2.20
CA ALA A 113 10.74 -10.49 -3.19
C ALA A 113 12.09 -9.75 -3.13
N LYS A 114 13.16 -10.44 -2.71
CA LYS A 114 14.48 -9.85 -2.48
C LYS A 114 15.02 -9.06 -3.67
N ASN A 115 14.81 -9.55 -4.88
CA ASN A 115 15.29 -8.91 -6.11
C ASN A 115 14.52 -7.62 -6.47
N LEU A 116 13.43 -7.34 -5.77
CA LEU A 116 12.55 -6.18 -6.00
C LEU A 116 12.73 -5.08 -4.94
N VAL A 117 13.57 -5.34 -3.91
CA VAL A 117 13.78 -4.42 -2.80
C VAL A 117 15.23 -3.94 -2.75
N GLY A 118 15.42 -2.67 -2.41
CA GLY A 118 16.73 -2.03 -2.34
C GLY A 118 17.16 -1.66 -0.92
N ASN A 119 16.42 -2.11 0.11
CA ASN A 119 16.73 -1.87 1.51
C ASN A 119 16.44 -3.10 2.38
N GLY A 120 16.55 -2.98 3.71
CA GLY A 120 16.34 -4.07 4.65
C GLY A 120 14.91 -4.22 5.19
N LEU A 121 13.92 -3.53 4.64
CA LEU A 121 12.56 -3.49 5.18
C LEU A 121 11.66 -4.58 4.58
N ASN A 122 10.71 -5.03 5.39
CA ASN A 122 9.55 -5.80 4.96
C ASN A 122 8.29 -4.93 5.03
N CYS A 123 7.25 -5.23 4.26
CA CYS A 123 6.00 -4.48 4.29
C CYS A 123 5.39 -4.45 5.70
N VAL A 124 5.48 -5.55 6.42
CA VAL A 124 4.99 -5.72 7.80
C VAL A 124 5.64 -4.78 8.82
N ASN A 125 6.81 -4.21 8.53
CA ASN A 125 7.47 -3.27 9.46
C ASN A 125 6.65 -1.98 9.70
N CYS A 126 5.86 -1.56 8.71
CA CYS A 126 4.98 -0.39 8.83
C CYS A 126 3.49 -0.78 8.84
N HIS A 127 3.14 -1.91 8.24
CA HIS A 127 1.78 -2.44 8.17
C HIS A 127 1.65 -3.64 9.11
N LEU A 128 1.57 -3.36 10.39
CA LEU A 128 1.69 -4.33 11.47
C LEU A 128 0.65 -5.46 11.40
N ASP A 129 0.94 -6.57 12.10
CA ASP A 129 0.09 -7.76 12.14
C ASP A 129 -0.26 -8.25 10.72
N ALA A 130 0.77 -8.46 9.90
CA ALA A 130 0.62 -8.88 8.51
C ALA A 130 -0.36 -8.01 7.69
N GLY A 131 -0.42 -6.69 7.98
CA GLY A 131 -1.33 -5.75 7.33
C GLY A 131 -2.76 -5.77 7.86
N ARG A 132 -2.99 -6.36 9.03
CA ARG A 132 -4.30 -6.54 9.66
C ARG A 132 -4.61 -5.47 10.71
N LYS A 133 -3.58 -4.95 11.41
CA LYS A 133 -3.75 -4.07 12.55
C LYS A 133 -4.31 -2.71 12.13
N ALA A 134 -5.42 -2.32 12.73
CA ALA A 134 -5.97 -0.96 12.62
C ALA A 134 -4.91 0.08 13.04
N ASP A 135 -5.00 1.30 12.54
CA ASP A 135 -4.10 2.43 12.81
C ASP A 135 -2.63 2.22 12.41
N SER A 136 -2.35 1.14 11.67
CA SER A 136 -1.06 0.90 11.03
C SER A 136 -1.17 0.79 9.50
N ALA A 137 -2.10 1.55 8.92
CA ALA A 137 -2.42 1.53 7.50
C ALA A 137 -2.71 0.11 6.97
N PRO A 138 -3.71 -0.60 7.52
CA PRO A 138 -4.02 -1.98 7.18
C PRO A 138 -4.44 -2.15 5.72
N LEU A 139 -4.15 -3.35 5.16
CA LEU A 139 -4.45 -3.66 3.77
C LEU A 139 -5.95 -3.70 3.49
N TRP A 140 -6.76 -4.20 4.43
CA TRP A 140 -8.22 -4.21 4.30
C TRP A 140 -8.81 -2.81 4.12
N GLY A 141 -8.25 -1.80 4.80
CA GLY A 141 -8.69 -0.42 4.68
C GLY A 141 -8.10 0.30 3.45
N ALA A 142 -6.96 -0.17 2.96
CA ALA A 142 -6.35 0.38 1.76
C ALA A 142 -7.03 -0.14 0.48
N TYR A 143 -7.24 -1.46 0.37
CA TYR A 143 -7.74 -2.11 -0.85
C TYR A 143 -9.07 -1.53 -1.33
N VAL A 144 -10.06 -1.38 -0.43
CA VAL A 144 -11.41 -0.93 -0.76
C VAL A 144 -11.51 0.55 -1.18
N MET A 145 -10.41 1.30 -1.05
CA MET A 145 -10.35 2.73 -1.43
C MET A 145 -9.81 2.97 -2.84
N PHE A 146 -9.42 1.93 -3.55
CA PHE A 146 -8.91 2.05 -4.92
C PHE A 146 -9.92 1.48 -5.95
N PRO A 147 -9.96 2.06 -7.17
CA PRO A 147 -9.11 3.15 -7.69
C PRO A 147 -9.41 4.49 -7.02
N ALA A 148 -8.38 5.34 -6.88
CA ALA A 148 -8.51 6.64 -6.23
C ALA A 148 -7.65 7.72 -6.87
N TYR A 149 -8.16 8.96 -6.93
CA TYR A 149 -7.34 10.11 -7.30
C TYR A 149 -6.31 10.42 -6.21
N ARG A 150 -5.06 10.64 -6.63
CA ARG A 150 -3.94 10.92 -5.75
C ARG A 150 -3.31 12.28 -6.08
N SER A 151 -3.40 13.23 -5.15
CA SER A 151 -2.81 14.56 -5.31
C SER A 151 -1.29 14.56 -5.50
N LYS A 152 -0.59 13.54 -4.98
CA LYS A 152 0.89 13.43 -5.11
C LYS A 152 1.38 13.28 -6.56
N ASN A 153 0.59 12.72 -7.44
CA ASN A 153 0.96 12.50 -8.85
C ASN A 153 -0.13 12.96 -9.83
N HIS A 154 -1.21 13.59 -9.33
CA HIS A 154 -2.32 14.13 -10.11
C HIS A 154 -2.97 13.10 -11.06
N LYS A 155 -3.09 11.83 -10.61
CA LYS A 155 -3.66 10.73 -11.40
C LYS A 155 -4.64 9.91 -10.57
N VAL A 156 -5.56 9.24 -11.26
CA VAL A 156 -6.32 8.12 -10.69
C VAL A 156 -5.38 6.92 -10.70
N ASN A 157 -5.14 6.36 -9.52
CA ASN A 157 -4.29 5.18 -9.33
C ASN A 157 -5.13 3.95 -9.04
N SER A 158 -4.69 2.82 -9.55
CA SER A 158 -5.15 1.50 -9.12
C SER A 158 -4.52 1.10 -7.77
N PHE A 159 -4.95 -0.02 -7.21
CA PHE A 159 -4.31 -0.56 -6.02
C PHE A 159 -2.89 -1.07 -6.31
N GLU A 160 -2.64 -1.62 -7.49
CA GLU A 160 -1.32 -2.04 -7.99
C GLU A 160 -0.37 -0.83 -8.12
N ASP A 161 -0.85 0.32 -8.60
CA ASP A 161 -0.08 1.58 -8.59
C ASP A 161 0.33 1.96 -7.17
N ARG A 162 -0.56 1.74 -6.19
CA ARG A 162 -0.26 2.00 -4.78
C ARG A 162 0.81 1.05 -4.26
N LEU A 163 0.72 -0.24 -4.59
CA LEU A 163 1.75 -1.24 -4.25
C LEU A 163 3.09 -0.90 -4.92
N ALA A 164 3.09 -0.55 -6.21
CA ALA A 164 4.28 -0.12 -6.94
C ALA A 164 4.97 1.08 -6.25
N GLY A 165 4.19 2.03 -5.73
CA GLY A 165 4.70 3.13 -4.93
C GLY A 165 5.40 2.68 -3.64
N CYS A 166 4.90 1.63 -2.96
CA CYS A 166 5.55 1.08 -1.78
C CYS A 166 6.93 0.48 -2.10
N PHE A 167 7.04 -0.28 -3.20
CA PHE A 167 8.33 -0.82 -3.64
C PHE A 167 9.34 0.30 -3.95
N ARG A 168 8.93 1.35 -4.69
CA ARG A 168 9.82 2.46 -5.06
C ARG A 168 10.28 3.28 -3.87
N PHE A 169 9.40 3.59 -2.95
CA PHE A 169 9.67 4.57 -1.90
C PHE A 169 9.96 3.93 -0.55
N SER A 170 9.09 3.06 -0.06
CA SER A 170 9.27 2.44 1.25
C SER A 170 10.32 1.34 1.23
N LEU A 171 10.40 0.57 0.15
CA LEU A 171 11.39 -0.51 -0.01
C LEU A 171 12.60 -0.11 -0.85
N ASN A 172 12.67 1.15 -1.32
CA ASN A 172 13.78 1.71 -2.10
C ASN A 172 14.22 0.81 -3.27
N GLY A 173 13.26 0.16 -3.92
CA GLY A 173 13.47 -0.89 -4.92
C GLY A 173 12.73 -0.66 -6.23
N THR A 174 12.64 -1.73 -7.01
CA THR A 174 11.93 -1.78 -8.29
C THR A 174 10.60 -2.51 -8.11
N PRO A 175 9.45 -1.91 -8.46
CA PRO A 175 8.18 -2.60 -8.32
C PRO A 175 8.09 -3.81 -9.24
N PRO A 176 7.37 -4.88 -8.82
CA PRO A 176 7.03 -5.98 -9.71
C PRO A 176 6.20 -5.47 -10.90
N ALA A 177 6.32 -6.13 -12.04
CA ALA A 177 5.53 -5.79 -13.21
C ALA A 177 4.03 -6.00 -12.93
N TYR A 178 3.18 -5.22 -13.59
CA TYR A 178 1.74 -5.50 -13.60
C TYR A 178 1.50 -6.91 -14.12
N ASN A 179 0.55 -7.62 -13.52
CA ASN A 179 0.24 -9.02 -13.81
C ASN A 179 1.37 -10.03 -13.49
N SER A 180 2.48 -9.60 -12.85
CA SER A 180 3.44 -10.56 -12.34
C SER A 180 2.84 -11.37 -11.18
N LYS A 181 3.43 -12.53 -10.92
CA LYS A 181 2.99 -13.42 -9.83
C LYS A 181 3.03 -12.70 -8.46
N GLU A 182 4.05 -11.88 -8.23
CA GLU A 182 4.22 -11.11 -6.99
C GLU A 182 3.16 -10.03 -6.85
N MET A 183 2.87 -9.29 -7.92
CA MET A 183 1.83 -8.24 -7.89
C MET A 183 0.45 -8.86 -7.69
N LEU A 184 0.13 -9.93 -8.43
CA LEU A 184 -1.13 -10.65 -8.29
C LEU A 184 -1.29 -11.24 -6.89
N ALA A 185 -0.22 -11.83 -6.33
CA ALA A 185 -0.26 -12.41 -4.99
C ALA A 185 -0.53 -11.35 -3.91
N LEU A 186 0.15 -10.20 -3.95
CA LEU A 186 -0.07 -9.10 -3.02
C LEU A 186 -1.48 -8.52 -3.13
N THR A 187 -2.00 -8.39 -4.36
CA THR A 187 -3.37 -7.93 -4.61
C THR A 187 -4.39 -8.95 -4.09
N SER A 188 -4.19 -10.25 -4.34
CA SER A 188 -5.07 -11.33 -3.84
C SER A 188 -5.10 -11.39 -2.31
N TYR A 189 -3.95 -11.23 -1.66
CA TYR A 189 -3.88 -11.17 -0.20
C TYR A 189 -4.64 -9.96 0.35
N SER A 190 -4.46 -8.80 -0.27
CA SER A 190 -5.14 -7.57 0.16
C SER A 190 -6.64 -7.62 -0.06
N TYR A 191 -7.07 -8.20 -1.20
CA TYR A 191 -8.47 -8.49 -1.51
C TYR A 191 -9.10 -9.40 -0.44
N TRP A 192 -8.43 -10.51 -0.13
CA TRP A 192 -8.93 -11.44 0.88
C TRP A 192 -9.06 -10.78 2.26
N LEU A 193 -8.07 -9.99 2.70
CA LEU A 193 -8.16 -9.25 3.95
C LEU A 193 -9.32 -8.24 3.96
N ALA A 194 -9.73 -7.74 2.81
CA ALA A 194 -10.83 -6.78 2.66
C ALA A 194 -12.20 -7.44 2.46
N THR A 195 -12.29 -8.79 2.53
CA THR A 195 -13.57 -9.49 2.38
C THR A 195 -14.60 -9.01 3.39
N GLY A 196 -15.72 -8.48 2.89
CA GLY A 196 -16.78 -7.90 3.71
C GLY A 196 -16.60 -6.42 4.07
N ALA A 197 -15.47 -5.81 3.73
CA ALA A 197 -15.28 -4.38 3.91
C ALA A 197 -16.04 -3.57 2.84
N PRO A 198 -16.79 -2.51 3.21
CA PRO A 198 -17.53 -1.69 2.25
C PRO A 198 -16.59 -0.88 1.36
N THR A 199 -16.80 -0.96 0.05
CA THR A 199 -16.02 -0.25 -0.96
C THR A 199 -16.29 1.25 -0.93
N GLY A 200 -15.25 2.07 -1.10
CA GLY A 200 -15.36 3.53 -1.23
C GLY A 200 -15.73 4.27 0.06
N LYS A 201 -15.88 3.57 1.19
CA LYS A 201 -16.17 4.19 2.48
C LYS A 201 -14.90 4.32 3.32
N GLU A 202 -14.81 5.42 4.06
CA GLU A 202 -13.72 5.62 5.01
C GLU A 202 -14.00 4.80 6.28
N LEU A 203 -13.19 3.78 6.51
CA LEU A 203 -13.31 2.89 7.67
C LEU A 203 -12.44 3.38 8.83
N ALA A 204 -12.94 3.29 10.05
CA ALA A 204 -12.15 3.59 11.24
C ALA A 204 -10.88 2.71 11.27
N GLY A 205 -9.73 3.31 11.60
CA GLY A 205 -8.44 2.60 11.68
C GLY A 205 -7.80 2.22 10.34
N ARG A 206 -8.37 2.62 9.18
CA ARG A 206 -7.85 2.25 7.86
C ARG A 206 -6.50 2.87 7.48
N GLY A 207 -6.05 3.86 8.21
CA GLY A 207 -4.81 4.59 7.93
C GLY A 207 -3.90 4.66 9.15
N TYR A 208 -3.12 5.72 9.22
CA TYR A 208 -2.58 6.19 10.48
C TYR A 208 -3.61 7.11 11.14
N PRO A 209 -3.75 7.11 12.46
CA PRO A 209 -4.75 7.94 13.12
C PRO A 209 -4.51 9.42 12.89
N LYS A 210 -5.56 10.24 12.99
CA LYS A 210 -5.37 11.68 13.06
C LYS A 210 -4.77 12.00 14.41
N LEU A 211 -3.55 12.51 14.41
CA LEU A 211 -2.89 12.97 15.62
C LEU A 211 -3.10 14.48 15.77
N ASP A 212 -3.42 14.92 16.96
CA ASP A 212 -3.53 16.33 17.29
C ASP A 212 -2.21 17.06 17.02
N LYS A 213 -2.31 18.36 16.77
CA LYS A 213 -1.12 19.21 16.69
C LYS A 213 -0.39 19.17 18.02
N PRO A 214 0.95 19.13 18.01
CA PRO A 214 1.70 19.13 19.26
C PRO A 214 1.56 20.49 19.95
N PRO A 215 1.56 20.55 21.28
CA PRO A 215 1.51 21.81 22.04
C PRO A 215 2.65 22.76 21.72
N ARG A 216 3.82 22.23 21.33
CA ARG A 216 5.01 22.97 20.89
C ARG A 216 5.48 22.45 19.56
N GLN A 217 6.25 23.24 18.80
CA GLN A 217 6.88 22.79 17.57
C GLN A 217 7.69 21.50 17.80
N PRO A 218 7.61 20.52 16.90
CA PRO A 218 8.42 19.31 17.00
C PRO A 218 9.92 19.65 17.02
N ASP A 219 10.66 18.95 17.88
CA ASP A 219 12.06 19.25 18.13
C ASP A 219 12.90 17.96 18.17
N ALA A 220 13.93 17.91 17.34
CA ALA A 220 14.77 16.72 17.21
C ALA A 220 15.62 16.44 18.46
N GLN A 221 16.05 17.49 19.20
CA GLN A 221 16.86 17.30 20.40
C GLN A 221 16.04 16.65 21.53
N ARG A 222 14.78 17.13 21.74
CA ARG A 222 13.86 16.44 22.66
C ARG A 222 13.51 15.04 22.17
N GLY A 223 13.37 14.88 20.83
CA GLY A 223 13.12 13.59 20.20
C GLY A 223 14.23 12.57 20.42
N ALA A 224 15.50 13.02 20.45
CA ALA A 224 16.65 12.16 20.76
C ALA A 224 16.52 11.52 22.15
N ALA A 225 16.13 12.29 23.17
CA ALA A 225 15.92 11.75 24.53
C ALA A 225 14.75 10.74 24.58
N VAL A 226 13.67 11.01 23.83
CA VAL A 226 12.55 10.04 23.71
C VAL A 226 13.01 8.77 23.02
N PHE A 227 13.79 8.89 21.94
CA PHE A 227 14.35 7.76 21.18
C PHE A 227 15.24 6.88 22.05
N GLU A 228 16.20 7.46 22.74
CA GLU A 228 17.11 6.77 23.65
C GLU A 228 16.34 5.94 24.68
N LYS A 229 15.36 6.54 25.32
CA LYS A 229 14.57 5.92 26.40
C LYS A 229 13.64 4.81 25.92
N ASN A 230 13.03 4.96 24.72
CA ASN A 230 11.88 4.14 24.31
C ASN A 230 12.11 3.31 23.03
N CYS A 231 13.09 3.65 22.22
CA CYS A 231 13.23 3.09 20.87
C CYS A 231 14.57 2.35 20.66
N ALA A 232 15.66 2.89 21.23
CA ALA A 232 17.02 2.41 21.01
C ALA A 232 17.21 0.93 21.40
N ILE A 233 16.51 0.45 22.41
CA ILE A 233 16.58 -0.96 22.85
C ILE A 233 16.25 -1.96 21.75
N CYS A 234 15.35 -1.58 20.80
CA CYS A 234 14.96 -2.42 19.68
C CYS A 234 15.66 -1.98 18.39
N HIS A 235 15.65 -0.67 18.10
CA HIS A 235 16.14 -0.16 16.82
C HIS A 235 17.64 0.15 16.78
N GLY A 236 18.39 -0.15 17.87
CA GLY A 236 19.78 0.21 18.04
C GLY A 236 19.94 1.67 18.50
N ALA A 237 21.00 1.97 19.26
CA ALA A 237 21.30 3.33 19.68
C ALA A 237 21.62 4.25 18.48
N ASP A 238 22.12 3.67 17.40
CA ASP A 238 22.37 4.30 16.12
C ASP A 238 21.16 4.33 15.18
N GLY A 239 20.01 3.74 15.58
CA GLY A 239 18.78 3.66 14.80
C GLY A 239 18.87 2.85 13.51
N LEU A 240 19.98 2.14 13.30
CA LEU A 240 20.22 1.34 12.10
C LEU A 240 19.60 -0.05 12.16
N GLY A 241 18.79 -0.31 13.19
CA GLY A 241 18.09 -1.56 13.39
C GLY A 241 18.94 -2.65 14.03
N THR A 242 18.31 -3.71 14.50
CA THR A 242 19.02 -4.87 15.08
C THR A 242 18.79 -6.12 14.21
N LYS A 243 19.83 -6.91 14.03
CA LYS A 243 19.80 -8.11 13.17
C LYS A 243 19.97 -9.38 13.99
N VAL A 244 19.25 -10.42 13.56
CA VAL A 244 19.43 -11.80 14.00
C VAL A 244 19.62 -12.65 12.73
N ASN A 245 20.68 -13.43 12.67
CA ASN A 245 21.02 -14.26 11.50
C ASN A 245 21.02 -13.45 10.17
N ALA A 246 21.67 -12.28 10.17
CA ALA A 246 21.77 -11.35 9.06
C ALA A 246 20.45 -10.71 8.58
N GLN A 247 19.31 -11.04 9.19
CA GLN A 247 18.01 -10.43 8.91
C GLN A 247 17.64 -9.42 10.02
N TYR A 248 16.95 -8.35 9.66
CA TYR A 248 16.48 -7.39 10.64
C TYR A 248 15.37 -7.99 11.51
N ALA A 249 15.64 -8.17 12.80
CA ALA A 249 14.64 -8.45 13.82
C ALA A 249 13.82 -7.18 14.11
N PHE A 250 14.52 -6.03 14.20
CA PHE A 250 13.89 -4.72 14.24
C PHE A 250 14.47 -3.84 13.14
N PRO A 251 13.61 -3.14 12.38
CA PRO A 251 14.03 -2.45 11.16
C PRO A 251 14.90 -1.22 11.45
N PRO A 252 15.76 -0.83 10.49
CA PRO A 252 16.44 0.46 10.51
C PRO A 252 15.43 1.59 10.29
N LEU A 253 15.57 2.68 11.05
CA LEU A 253 14.70 3.86 10.97
C LEU A 253 15.26 4.93 10.04
N TRP A 254 16.56 4.92 9.79
CA TRP A 254 17.28 5.79 8.85
C TRP A 254 18.47 5.06 8.24
N GLY A 255 19.30 5.79 7.49
CA GLY A 255 20.45 5.21 6.78
C GLY A 255 20.07 4.47 5.51
N LYS A 256 21.06 3.83 4.88
CA LYS A 256 20.95 3.23 3.55
C LYS A 256 19.94 2.07 3.45
N ASP A 257 19.72 1.34 4.55
CA ASP A 257 18.85 0.16 4.60
C ASP A 257 17.41 0.51 5.03
N SER A 258 17.09 1.80 5.20
CA SER A 258 15.74 2.30 5.52
C SER A 258 15.00 2.80 4.27
N PHE A 259 13.77 3.29 4.45
CA PHE A 259 12.96 3.90 3.39
C PHE A 259 13.59 5.19 2.86
N ASN A 260 13.31 5.56 1.60
CA ASN A 260 13.85 6.76 1.01
C ASN A 260 13.01 8.02 1.31
N ALA A 261 13.55 9.19 0.97
CA ALA A 261 12.91 10.48 1.24
C ALA A 261 11.57 10.71 0.51
N GLY A 262 11.23 9.87 -0.48
CA GLY A 262 9.93 9.88 -1.15
C GLY A 262 8.85 9.07 -0.44
N ALA A 263 9.19 8.29 0.59
CA ALA A 263 8.26 7.46 1.32
C ALA A 263 7.23 8.28 2.12
N GLY A 264 6.03 7.74 2.29
CA GLY A 264 5.02 8.39 3.13
C GLY A 264 5.44 8.51 4.60
N MET A 265 6.30 7.63 5.07
CA MET A 265 6.82 7.63 6.43
C MET A 265 7.87 8.75 6.65
N HIS A 266 8.49 9.29 5.62
CA HIS A 266 9.34 10.47 5.69
C HIS A 266 8.54 11.79 5.83
N SER A 267 7.38 11.70 6.41
CA SER A 267 6.56 12.85 6.80
C SER A 267 6.41 12.81 8.32
N VAL A 268 6.97 13.77 9.01
CA VAL A 268 6.91 13.87 10.49
C VAL A 268 5.50 13.64 11.02
N LYS A 269 4.47 14.18 10.32
CA LYS A 269 3.06 13.96 10.68
C LYS A 269 2.67 12.48 10.61
N ASN A 270 3.03 11.77 9.55
CA ASN A 270 2.69 10.35 9.40
C ASN A 270 3.49 9.49 10.36
N ALA A 271 4.78 9.78 10.52
CA ALA A 271 5.64 9.10 11.48
C ALA A 271 5.14 9.28 12.91
N ALA A 272 4.80 10.52 13.33
CA ALA A 272 4.25 10.80 14.64
C ALA A 272 2.94 10.04 14.91
N ALA A 273 2.03 10.02 13.92
CA ALA A 273 0.77 9.30 14.03
C ALA A 273 0.97 7.79 14.18
N PHE A 274 1.86 7.20 13.35
CA PHE A 274 2.23 5.79 13.46
C PHE A 274 2.89 5.48 14.82
N ILE A 275 3.87 6.28 15.23
CA ILE A 275 4.59 6.10 16.48
C ILE A 275 3.62 6.19 17.67
N LYS A 276 2.78 7.21 17.73
CA LYS A 276 1.79 7.37 18.81
C LYS A 276 0.91 6.15 18.97
N ALA A 277 0.37 5.63 17.88
CA ALA A 277 -0.58 4.52 17.93
C ALA A 277 0.09 3.15 18.17
N ASN A 278 1.34 2.97 17.71
CA ASN A 278 1.90 1.63 17.54
C ASN A 278 3.23 1.41 18.27
N MET A 279 3.95 2.46 18.64
CA MET A 279 5.28 2.35 19.25
C MET A 279 5.32 2.93 20.68
N PRO A 280 6.16 2.38 21.55
CA PRO A 280 6.93 1.16 21.40
C PRO A 280 6.06 -0.06 21.10
N LEU A 281 6.55 -1.03 20.34
CA LEU A 281 5.78 -2.21 19.95
C LEU A 281 5.22 -2.94 21.18
N GLY A 282 3.92 -3.20 21.17
CA GLY A 282 3.22 -3.76 22.35
C GLY A 282 2.80 -2.72 23.41
N LYS A 283 3.23 -1.45 23.27
CA LYS A 283 2.91 -0.36 24.19
C LYS A 283 2.39 0.87 23.44
N GLY A 284 1.59 0.66 22.40
CA GLY A 284 0.97 1.75 21.65
C GLY A 284 0.21 2.71 22.57
N ASN A 285 0.16 3.98 22.18
CA ASN A 285 -0.45 5.08 22.94
C ASN A 285 0.24 5.46 24.27
N SER A 286 1.36 4.85 24.64
CA SER A 286 2.08 5.18 25.88
C SER A 286 2.83 6.52 25.82
N LEU A 287 3.27 6.97 24.64
CA LEU A 287 3.90 8.28 24.46
C LEU A 287 2.84 9.40 24.49
N SER A 288 3.18 10.57 25.02
CA SER A 288 2.37 11.77 24.84
C SER A 288 2.35 12.21 23.35
N VAL A 289 1.41 13.07 22.98
CA VAL A 289 1.35 13.66 21.62
C VAL A 289 2.67 14.38 21.29
N GLN A 290 3.18 15.19 22.25
CA GLN A 290 4.44 15.92 22.04
C GLN A 290 5.63 14.97 21.82
N GLU A 291 5.78 13.93 22.65
CA GLU A 291 6.86 12.94 22.49
C GLU A 291 6.80 12.23 21.14
N ALA A 292 5.61 11.86 20.68
CA ALA A 292 5.46 11.23 19.37
C ALA A 292 5.88 12.14 18.21
N TRP A 293 5.55 13.44 18.28
CA TRP A 293 5.99 14.43 17.30
C TRP A 293 7.50 14.70 17.37
N ASP A 294 8.04 14.85 18.57
CA ASP A 294 9.47 15.13 18.77
C ASP A 294 10.34 13.96 18.27
N VAL A 295 9.98 12.71 18.63
CA VAL A 295 10.74 11.55 18.18
C VAL A 295 10.57 11.30 16.66
N ALA A 296 9.41 11.62 16.10
CA ALA A 296 9.23 11.56 14.65
C ALA A 296 10.12 12.59 13.92
N GLN A 297 10.23 13.81 14.47
CA GLN A 297 11.14 14.83 13.97
C GLN A 297 12.60 14.38 14.07
N PHE A 298 12.99 13.74 15.15
CA PHE A 298 14.35 13.19 15.32
C PHE A 298 14.63 12.09 14.29
N VAL A 299 13.74 11.11 14.13
CA VAL A 299 13.90 10.02 13.13
C VAL A 299 13.99 10.56 11.71
N ASP A 300 13.16 11.55 11.36
CA ASP A 300 13.09 12.08 10.01
C ASP A 300 14.19 13.12 9.70
N SER A 301 14.95 13.59 10.70
CA SER A 301 16.11 14.47 10.52
C SER A 301 17.38 13.74 10.06
N HIS A 302 17.42 12.42 10.12
CA HIS A 302 18.58 11.62 9.75
C HIS A 302 18.64 11.34 8.25
N ASP A 303 19.86 11.15 7.76
CA ASP A 303 20.13 10.82 6.36
C ASP A 303 19.50 9.49 5.95
N ARG A 304 18.98 9.47 4.73
CA ARG A 304 18.37 8.31 4.09
C ARG A 304 18.53 8.35 2.58
N PRO A 305 18.26 7.28 1.83
CA PRO A 305 18.29 7.32 0.37
C PRO A 305 17.42 8.46 -0.18
N PRO A 306 17.87 9.16 -1.22
CA PRO A 306 17.15 10.30 -1.78
C PRO A 306 15.82 9.87 -2.41
N ASP A 307 14.89 10.81 -2.56
CA ASP A 307 13.66 10.61 -3.32
C ASP A 307 13.99 10.34 -4.79
N PRO A 308 13.65 9.19 -5.38
CA PRO A 308 13.99 8.86 -6.76
C PRO A 308 13.28 9.74 -7.80
N ARG A 309 12.33 10.58 -7.40
CA ARG A 309 11.64 11.55 -8.28
C ARG A 309 12.45 12.85 -8.45
N VAL A 310 13.31 13.16 -7.50
CA VAL A 310 14.17 14.34 -7.57
C VAL A 310 15.39 13.99 -8.42
N LYS A 311 15.42 14.46 -9.66
CA LYS A 311 16.61 14.35 -10.51
C LYS A 311 17.75 15.15 -9.87
N LYS A 312 18.90 14.50 -9.72
CA LYS A 312 20.15 15.19 -9.34
C LYS A 312 20.60 16.11 -10.45
#